data_c1fb7b982248f4c0c1f431d6795e4ec0
#
_entry.id   c1fb7b982248f4c0c1f431d6795e4ec0
#
_cell.length_a   1.000
_cell.length_b   1.000
_cell.length_c   1.000
_cell.angle_alpha   90.00
_cell.angle_beta   90.00
_cell.angle_gamma   90.00
#
_symmetry.space_group_name_H-M   'P 1'
#
loop_
_entity.id
_entity.type
_entity.pdbx_description
1 polymer ?
#
loop_
_entity_poly.entity_id
_entity_poly.type
_entity_poly.pdbx_seq_one_letter_code
_entity_poly.pdbx_strand_id
1 'polypeptide(L)'
;MGSISTDLPRFGIPAVPMTLETLRIIFPTALSVAIVGLVESLLTAQLVDEITDEKSDKNQETLSQGLGNVVSGFFGGIAGCGMIGQTIINLNYGGLGRLATFLSGFFMLLSVVLLNGSVVQIPVVALAAVMVVVSIETINWDSIKRLRTNPKNESFAMILTVAIVIGTHNLAYGVVAGTLVSAVFAAFKMSHLHVATGTADDDHHYKVDGHLYFASAEKFLDFFAEEIEQEEEIVIDISAMTLWDSTAVEAIDKLITRNNKRGVKTTLTGANTQS
;
A
#
# COMPACT_ATOMS: atom_id res chain seq x y z
N MET A 1 32.33 -20.09 -4.99
CA MET A 1 31.06 -20.36 -4.29
C MET A 1 31.23 -21.60 -3.43
N GLY A 2 30.53 -21.68 -2.27
CA GLY A 2 30.45 -22.93 -1.53
C GLY A 2 29.76 -24.03 -2.36
N SER A 3 29.86 -25.29 -1.93
CA SER A 3 29.20 -26.41 -2.60
C SER A 3 27.69 -26.20 -2.58
N ILE A 4 27.06 -26.12 -3.76
CA ILE A 4 25.60 -26.15 -3.88
C ILE A 4 25.17 -27.62 -3.75
N SER A 5 24.28 -27.94 -2.82
CA SER A 5 23.72 -29.28 -2.70
C SER A 5 22.94 -29.63 -3.97
N THR A 6 23.23 -30.81 -4.52
CA THR A 6 22.48 -31.41 -5.65
C THR A 6 21.27 -32.21 -5.19
N ASP A 7 21.07 -32.29 -3.88
CA ASP A 7 19.94 -33.04 -3.34
C ASP A 7 18.62 -32.38 -3.75
N LEU A 8 17.67 -33.17 -4.21
CA LEU A 8 16.31 -32.72 -4.47
C LEU A 8 15.68 -32.25 -3.14
N PRO A 9 14.83 -31.21 -3.22
CA PRO A 9 14.09 -30.75 -2.05
C PRO A 9 13.34 -31.93 -1.40
N ARG A 10 13.60 -32.16 -0.12
CA ARG A 10 12.96 -33.24 0.64
C ARG A 10 11.86 -32.65 1.51
N PHE A 11 10.70 -33.28 1.45
CA PHE A 11 9.61 -32.91 2.37
C PHE A 11 10.04 -33.22 3.80
N GLY A 12 9.92 -32.25 4.68
CA GLY A 12 10.23 -32.41 6.10
C GLY A 12 9.58 -31.32 6.95
N ILE A 13 9.28 -31.68 8.17
CA ILE A 13 8.88 -30.72 9.19
C ILE A 13 10.17 -30.27 9.89
N PRO A 14 10.41 -28.93 9.97
CA PRO A 14 11.60 -28.42 10.65
C PRO A 14 11.69 -28.96 12.08
N ALA A 15 12.83 -29.54 12.45
CA ALA A 15 13.10 -30.05 13.78
C ALA A 15 13.39 -28.93 14.79
N VAL A 16 12.41 -28.02 14.95
CA VAL A 16 12.49 -26.88 15.87
C VAL A 16 11.49 -27.09 16.98
N PRO A 17 11.86 -26.85 18.26
CA PRO A 17 10.91 -26.97 19.35
C PRO A 17 9.74 -26.01 19.20
N MET A 18 8.51 -26.52 19.24
CA MET A 18 7.28 -25.76 19.16
C MET A 18 7.00 -25.03 20.49
N THR A 19 7.86 -24.08 20.85
CA THR A 19 7.74 -23.29 22.07
C THR A 19 7.34 -21.83 21.75
N LEU A 20 6.76 -21.16 22.73
CA LEU A 20 6.43 -19.73 22.62
C LEU A 20 7.68 -18.88 22.37
N GLU A 21 8.83 -19.30 22.90
CA GLU A 21 10.12 -18.65 22.68
C GLU A 21 10.55 -18.72 21.21
N THR A 22 10.44 -19.90 20.61
CA THR A 22 10.70 -20.08 19.16
C THR A 22 9.80 -19.17 18.32
N LEU A 23 8.50 -19.14 18.65
CA LEU A 23 7.55 -18.27 17.95
C LEU A 23 7.94 -16.79 18.10
N ARG A 24 8.33 -16.36 19.28
CA ARG A 24 8.76 -14.96 19.54
C ARG A 24 9.99 -14.55 18.74
N ILE A 25 10.91 -15.49 18.51
CA ILE A 25 12.12 -15.25 17.71
C ILE A 25 11.79 -15.18 16.21
N ILE A 26 10.96 -16.10 15.72
CA ILE A 26 10.67 -16.23 14.28
C ILE A 26 9.64 -15.21 13.80
N PHE A 27 8.62 -14.89 14.62
CA PHE A 27 7.47 -14.10 14.22
C PHE A 27 7.81 -12.72 13.64
N PRO A 28 8.71 -11.91 14.22
CA PRO A 28 9.03 -10.59 13.64
C PRO A 28 9.61 -10.68 12.24
N THR A 29 10.51 -11.64 12.02
CA THR A 29 11.12 -11.86 10.69
C THR A 29 10.11 -12.41 9.70
N ALA A 30 9.30 -13.40 10.10
CA ALA A 30 8.25 -13.97 9.25
C ALA A 30 7.22 -12.92 8.86
N LEU A 31 6.78 -12.07 9.80
CA LEU A 31 5.84 -10.98 9.54
C LEU A 31 6.45 -9.94 8.57
N SER A 32 7.70 -9.57 8.78
CA SER A 32 8.41 -8.63 7.89
C SER A 32 8.49 -9.16 6.46
N VAL A 33 8.87 -10.42 6.29
CA VAL A 33 8.96 -11.08 4.97
C VAL A 33 7.58 -11.20 4.33
N ALA A 34 6.55 -11.53 5.11
CA ALA A 34 5.17 -11.62 4.61
C ALA A 34 4.65 -10.27 4.11
N ILE A 35 4.84 -9.19 4.88
CA ILE A 35 4.42 -7.84 4.49
C ILE A 35 5.12 -7.41 3.20
N VAL A 36 6.44 -7.53 3.14
CA VAL A 36 7.23 -7.13 1.96
C VAL A 36 6.83 -7.97 0.74
N GLY A 37 6.75 -9.29 0.88
CA GLY A 37 6.41 -10.18 -0.22
C GLY A 37 4.99 -9.94 -0.76
N LEU A 38 4.01 -9.70 0.11
CA LEU A 38 2.64 -9.38 -0.31
C LEU A 38 2.57 -8.03 -1.01
N VAL A 39 3.19 -6.99 -0.46
CA VAL A 39 3.20 -5.65 -1.09
C VAL A 39 3.85 -5.71 -2.46
N GLU A 40 5.00 -6.36 -2.59
CA GLU A 40 5.71 -6.51 -3.87
C GLU A 40 4.86 -7.28 -4.90
N SER A 41 4.28 -8.42 -4.52
CA SER A 41 3.44 -9.22 -5.42
C SER A 41 2.18 -8.47 -5.86
N LEU A 42 1.53 -7.72 -4.96
CA LEU A 42 0.34 -6.95 -5.29
C LEU A 42 0.65 -5.75 -6.20
N LEU A 43 1.78 -5.07 -5.97
CA LEU A 43 2.25 -4.01 -6.87
C LEU A 43 2.60 -4.58 -8.25
N THR A 44 3.24 -5.74 -8.32
CA THR A 44 3.53 -6.44 -9.57
C THR A 44 2.23 -6.81 -10.30
N ALA A 45 1.26 -7.36 -9.59
CA ALA A 45 -0.05 -7.70 -10.15
C ALA A 45 -0.83 -6.48 -10.64
N GLN A 46 -0.71 -5.34 -9.96
CA GLN A 46 -1.30 -4.08 -10.42
C GLN A 46 -0.63 -3.58 -11.71
N LEU A 47 0.69 -3.62 -11.76
CA LEU A 47 1.45 -3.21 -12.95
C LEU A 47 1.14 -4.11 -14.16
N VAL A 48 0.98 -5.41 -13.94
CA VAL A 48 0.55 -6.36 -15.00
C VAL A 48 -0.85 -6.03 -15.49
N ASP A 49 -1.80 -5.76 -14.58
CA ASP A 49 -3.16 -5.35 -14.94
C ASP A 49 -3.16 -4.09 -15.83
N GLU A 50 -2.30 -3.10 -15.50
CA GLU A 50 -2.14 -1.87 -16.28
C GLU A 50 -1.55 -2.12 -17.68
N ILE A 51 -0.61 -3.07 -17.82
CA ILE A 51 0.05 -3.39 -19.08
C ILE A 51 -0.85 -4.24 -20.00
N THR A 52 -1.60 -5.19 -19.40
CA THR A 52 -2.44 -6.14 -20.14
C THR A 52 -3.86 -5.65 -20.35
N ASP A 53 -4.26 -4.57 -19.66
CA ASP A 53 -5.64 -4.06 -19.59
C ASP A 53 -6.64 -5.11 -19.08
N GLU A 54 -6.16 -6.03 -18.24
CA GLU A 54 -6.95 -7.10 -17.62
C GLU A 54 -6.91 -6.93 -16.09
N LYS A 55 -8.03 -7.17 -15.40
CA LYS A 55 -8.10 -7.11 -13.94
C LYS A 55 -7.85 -8.48 -13.32
N SER A 56 -6.85 -8.58 -12.47
CA SER A 56 -6.56 -9.77 -11.67
C SER A 56 -7.28 -9.72 -10.31
N ASP A 57 -7.61 -10.91 -9.78
CA ASP A 57 -8.13 -11.04 -8.43
C ASP A 57 -6.98 -11.00 -7.41
N LYS A 58 -6.85 -9.85 -6.73
CA LYS A 58 -5.79 -9.62 -5.73
C LYS A 58 -5.92 -10.54 -4.51
N ASN A 59 -7.13 -10.97 -4.16
CA ASN A 59 -7.35 -11.91 -3.04
C ASN A 59 -6.83 -13.30 -3.42
N GLN A 60 -7.10 -13.74 -4.65
CA GLN A 60 -6.62 -15.02 -5.16
C GLN A 60 -5.09 -15.01 -5.26
N GLU A 61 -4.48 -13.90 -5.71
CA GLU A 61 -3.02 -13.74 -5.77
C GLU A 61 -2.40 -13.86 -4.36
N THR A 62 -2.93 -13.14 -3.39
CA THR A 62 -2.48 -13.19 -1.99
C THR A 62 -2.56 -14.60 -1.40
N LEU A 63 -3.69 -15.29 -1.64
CA LEU A 63 -3.88 -16.67 -1.16
C LEU A 63 -2.89 -17.63 -1.82
N SER A 64 -2.71 -17.51 -3.14
CA SER A 64 -1.80 -18.36 -3.91
C SER A 64 -0.35 -18.17 -3.46
N GLN A 65 0.07 -16.94 -3.22
CA GLN A 65 1.38 -16.58 -2.68
C GLN A 65 1.60 -17.21 -1.29
N GLY A 66 0.60 -17.09 -0.40
CA GLY A 66 0.67 -17.68 0.94
C GLY A 66 0.79 -19.20 0.91
N LEU A 67 -0.05 -19.87 0.10
CA LEU A 67 0.00 -21.32 -0.06
C LEU A 67 1.32 -21.79 -0.67
N GLY A 68 1.81 -21.10 -1.70
CA GLY A 68 3.10 -21.41 -2.31
C GLY A 68 4.27 -21.32 -1.33
N ASN A 69 4.28 -20.29 -0.47
CA ASN A 69 5.30 -20.11 0.55
C ASN A 69 5.21 -21.17 1.66
N VAL A 70 4.02 -21.57 2.06
CA VAL A 70 3.84 -22.67 3.03
C VAL A 70 4.37 -23.98 2.45
N VAL A 71 4.01 -24.31 1.20
CA VAL A 71 4.51 -25.52 0.54
C VAL A 71 6.04 -25.47 0.41
N SER A 72 6.59 -24.34 -0.05
CA SER A 72 8.04 -24.14 -0.15
C SER A 72 8.74 -24.39 1.20
N GLY A 73 8.17 -23.89 2.29
CA GLY A 73 8.71 -24.08 3.64
C GLY A 73 8.80 -25.55 4.06
N PHE A 74 7.81 -26.39 3.70
CA PHE A 74 7.86 -27.83 3.96
C PHE A 74 8.94 -28.56 3.15
N PHE A 75 9.38 -28.00 2.05
CA PHE A 75 10.50 -28.51 1.25
C PHE A 75 11.84 -27.84 1.59
N GLY A 76 11.92 -27.10 2.70
CA GLY A 76 13.13 -26.42 3.14
C GLY A 76 13.49 -25.17 2.33
N GLY A 77 12.56 -24.67 1.51
CA GLY A 77 12.72 -23.45 0.74
C GLY A 77 12.50 -22.19 1.60
N ILE A 78 12.97 -21.08 1.10
CA ILE A 78 12.69 -19.75 1.66
C ILE A 78 11.43 -19.17 1.04
N ALA A 79 10.82 -18.18 1.71
CA ALA A 79 9.69 -17.45 1.14
C ALA A 79 10.10 -16.68 -0.12
N GLY A 80 9.22 -16.66 -1.11
CA GLY A 80 9.36 -15.93 -2.37
C GLY A 80 8.22 -14.95 -2.58
N CYS A 81 8.36 -14.07 -3.58
CA CYS A 81 7.36 -13.11 -4.00
C CYS A 81 7.36 -12.93 -5.53
N GLY A 82 6.33 -12.29 -6.06
CA GLY A 82 6.22 -11.96 -7.49
C GLY A 82 7.02 -10.69 -7.80
N MET A 83 8.21 -10.86 -8.36
CA MET A 83 9.10 -9.73 -8.68
C MET A 83 8.69 -9.02 -9.98
N ILE A 84 8.66 -7.69 -9.96
CA ILE A 84 8.32 -6.85 -11.11
C ILE A 84 9.23 -7.14 -12.32
N GLY A 85 10.55 -7.13 -12.14
CA GLY A 85 11.50 -7.28 -13.25
C GLY A 85 11.33 -8.58 -14.02
N GLN A 86 11.26 -9.72 -13.34
CA GLN A 86 11.09 -11.03 -13.96
C GLN A 86 9.73 -11.17 -14.65
N THR A 87 8.68 -10.61 -14.04
CA THR A 87 7.33 -10.63 -14.60
C THR A 87 7.24 -9.82 -15.89
N ILE A 88 7.80 -8.62 -15.92
CA ILE A 88 7.84 -7.76 -17.11
C ILE A 88 8.64 -8.42 -18.24
N ILE A 89 9.78 -9.02 -17.94
CA ILE A 89 10.55 -9.77 -18.93
C ILE A 89 9.70 -10.90 -19.53
N ASN A 90 9.00 -11.67 -18.68
CA ASN A 90 8.13 -12.73 -19.14
C ASN A 90 7.00 -12.22 -20.04
N LEU A 91 6.36 -11.10 -19.69
CA LEU A 91 5.32 -10.46 -20.50
C LEU A 91 5.86 -9.98 -21.85
N ASN A 92 7.02 -9.34 -21.88
CA ASN A 92 7.65 -8.84 -23.11
C ASN A 92 7.98 -9.97 -24.10
N TYR A 93 8.23 -11.17 -23.60
CA TYR A 93 8.43 -12.37 -24.43
C TYR A 93 7.12 -13.16 -24.71
N GLY A 94 5.96 -12.61 -24.36
CA GLY A 94 4.65 -13.20 -24.66
C GLY A 94 4.19 -14.28 -23.66
N GLY A 95 4.83 -14.38 -22.50
CA GLY A 95 4.47 -15.33 -21.45
C GLY A 95 3.28 -14.85 -20.61
N LEU A 96 2.06 -14.96 -21.13
CA LEU A 96 0.83 -14.52 -20.46
C LEU A 96 0.19 -15.59 -19.56
N GLY A 97 0.62 -16.83 -19.67
CA GLY A 97 -0.05 -17.96 -19.01
C GLY A 97 0.71 -18.51 -17.80
N ARG A 98 -0.01 -19.22 -16.94
CA ARG A 98 0.54 -19.95 -15.77
C ARG A 98 1.60 -20.98 -16.16
N LEU A 99 1.57 -21.48 -17.40
CA LEU A 99 2.55 -22.43 -17.92
C LEU A 99 3.96 -21.83 -17.94
N ALA A 100 4.09 -20.54 -18.27
CA ALA A 100 5.38 -19.86 -18.29
C ALA A 100 6.05 -19.88 -16.90
N THR A 101 5.30 -19.57 -15.85
CA THR A 101 5.79 -19.60 -14.47
C THR A 101 6.15 -21.03 -14.03
N PHE A 102 5.30 -22.01 -14.36
CA PHE A 102 5.56 -23.41 -14.05
C PHE A 102 6.85 -23.91 -14.74
N LEU A 103 7.01 -23.64 -16.03
CA LEU A 103 8.22 -24.02 -16.77
C LEU A 103 9.46 -23.32 -16.25
N SER A 104 9.38 -22.06 -15.85
CA SER A 104 10.48 -21.33 -15.23
C SER A 104 10.98 -22.03 -13.97
N GLY A 105 10.08 -22.39 -13.05
CA GLY A 105 10.42 -23.14 -11.84
C GLY A 105 10.96 -24.53 -12.16
N PHE A 106 10.36 -25.24 -13.10
CA PHE A 106 10.82 -26.56 -13.52
C PHE A 106 12.23 -26.53 -14.13
N PHE A 107 12.49 -25.60 -15.06
CA PHE A 107 13.81 -25.48 -15.66
C PHE A 107 14.86 -24.99 -14.67
N MET A 108 14.50 -24.15 -13.70
CA MET A 108 15.40 -23.75 -12.62
C MET A 108 15.81 -24.95 -11.77
N LEU A 109 14.84 -25.78 -11.35
CA LEU A 109 15.13 -27.02 -10.62
C LEU A 109 16.01 -27.97 -11.43
N LEU A 110 15.67 -28.17 -12.69
CA LEU A 110 16.42 -29.02 -13.62
C LEU A 110 17.87 -28.53 -13.77
N SER A 111 18.06 -27.22 -13.90
CA SER A 111 19.38 -26.61 -14.03
C SER A 111 20.24 -26.82 -12.78
N VAL A 112 19.65 -26.70 -11.60
CA VAL A 112 20.38 -26.94 -10.35
C VAL A 112 20.78 -28.40 -10.23
N VAL A 113 19.93 -29.34 -10.60
CA VAL A 113 20.19 -30.78 -10.47
C VAL A 113 21.15 -31.30 -11.54
N LEU A 114 20.93 -30.94 -12.83
CA LEU A 114 21.71 -31.47 -13.95
C LEU A 114 22.97 -30.68 -14.24
N LEU A 115 22.93 -29.35 -14.09
CA LEU A 115 24.01 -28.45 -14.47
C LEU A 115 24.81 -27.93 -13.27
N ASN A 116 24.67 -28.59 -12.09
CA ASN A 116 25.35 -28.16 -10.87
C ASN A 116 26.83 -27.92 -11.07
N GLY A 117 27.54 -28.83 -11.76
CA GLY A 117 28.97 -28.68 -12.06
C GLY A 117 29.32 -27.40 -12.81
N SER A 118 28.43 -26.92 -13.68
CA SER A 118 28.60 -25.67 -14.43
C SER A 118 28.17 -24.46 -13.60
N VAL A 119 27.06 -24.59 -12.85
CA VAL A 119 26.52 -23.50 -12.02
C VAL A 119 27.49 -23.11 -10.88
N VAL A 120 28.14 -24.09 -10.26
CA VAL A 120 29.14 -23.86 -9.20
C VAL A 120 30.38 -23.13 -9.72
N GLN A 121 30.71 -23.27 -11.00
CA GLN A 121 31.86 -22.58 -11.63
C GLN A 121 31.60 -21.11 -11.92
N ILE A 122 30.33 -20.64 -11.85
CA ILE A 122 30.02 -19.24 -12.09
C ILE A 122 30.65 -18.37 -10.99
N PRO A 123 31.54 -17.43 -11.35
CA PRO A 123 32.14 -16.54 -10.35
C PRO A 123 31.10 -15.68 -9.66
N VAL A 124 31.22 -15.48 -8.35
CA VAL A 124 30.35 -14.59 -7.58
C VAL A 124 30.33 -13.16 -8.17
N VAL A 125 31.47 -12.74 -8.71
CA VAL A 125 31.60 -11.43 -9.37
C VAL A 125 30.68 -11.31 -10.59
N ALA A 126 30.51 -12.39 -11.37
CA ALA A 126 29.58 -12.37 -12.52
C ALA A 126 28.13 -12.22 -12.07
N LEU A 127 27.74 -12.91 -10.99
CA LEU A 127 26.39 -12.75 -10.41
C LEU A 127 26.19 -11.34 -9.85
N ALA A 128 27.20 -10.78 -9.17
CA ALA A 128 27.15 -9.41 -8.69
C ALA A 128 26.99 -8.40 -9.83
N ALA A 129 27.72 -8.62 -10.96
CA ALA A 129 27.58 -7.78 -12.14
C ALA A 129 26.17 -7.83 -12.75
N VAL A 130 25.57 -9.01 -12.85
CA VAL A 130 24.17 -9.17 -13.29
C VAL A 130 23.22 -8.44 -12.35
N MET A 131 23.40 -8.56 -11.03
CA MET A 131 22.55 -7.86 -10.05
C MET A 131 22.67 -6.33 -10.18
N VAL A 132 23.87 -5.80 -10.48
CA VAL A 132 24.04 -4.35 -10.73
C VAL A 132 23.29 -3.93 -11.99
N VAL A 133 23.40 -4.69 -13.08
CA VAL A 133 22.67 -4.39 -14.33
C VAL A 133 21.17 -4.40 -14.10
N VAL A 134 20.65 -5.45 -13.46
CA VAL A 134 19.22 -5.56 -13.13
C VAL A 134 18.77 -4.39 -12.24
N SER A 135 19.58 -4.00 -11.26
CA SER A 135 19.27 -2.84 -10.41
C SER A 135 19.16 -1.54 -11.21
N ILE A 136 20.06 -1.31 -12.18
CA ILE A 136 20.03 -0.12 -13.04
C ILE A 136 18.80 -0.13 -13.95
N GLU A 137 18.44 -1.28 -14.51
CA GLU A 137 17.26 -1.45 -15.37
C GLU A 137 15.94 -1.30 -14.61
N THR A 138 15.91 -1.69 -13.34
CA THR A 138 14.70 -1.61 -12.49
C THR A 138 14.48 -0.20 -11.96
N ILE A 139 15.51 0.66 -11.92
CA ILE A 139 15.34 2.06 -11.49
C ILE A 139 14.42 2.79 -12.46
N ASN A 140 13.29 3.27 -11.96
CA ASN A 140 12.46 4.19 -12.72
C ASN A 140 13.05 5.60 -12.69
N TRP A 141 13.87 5.91 -13.70
CA TRP A 141 14.56 7.21 -13.84
C TRP A 141 13.59 8.40 -13.95
N ASP A 142 12.38 8.16 -14.47
CA ASP A 142 11.37 9.20 -14.57
C ASP A 142 10.79 9.56 -13.20
N SER A 143 10.74 8.62 -12.26
CA SER A 143 10.36 8.91 -10.87
C SER A 143 11.32 9.90 -10.22
N ILE A 144 12.62 9.80 -10.51
CA ILE A 144 13.61 10.75 -9.98
C ILE A 144 13.41 12.15 -10.58
N LYS A 145 13.10 12.24 -11.87
CA LYS A 145 12.77 13.52 -12.52
C LYS A 145 11.49 14.13 -11.98
N ARG A 146 10.47 13.29 -11.72
CA ARG A 146 9.18 13.69 -11.18
C ARG A 146 9.23 14.13 -9.71
N LEU A 147 10.29 13.84 -8.97
CA LEU A 147 10.50 14.34 -7.60
C LEU A 147 10.33 15.86 -7.48
N ARG A 148 10.63 16.60 -8.56
CA ARG A 148 10.47 18.06 -8.62
C ARG A 148 9.05 18.51 -8.98
N THR A 149 8.27 17.68 -9.65
CA THR A 149 6.93 17.99 -10.15
C THR A 149 5.83 17.36 -9.31
N ASN A 150 6.13 16.28 -8.58
CA ASN A 150 5.18 15.63 -7.70
C ASN A 150 4.86 16.50 -6.47
N PRO A 151 3.67 16.31 -5.86
CA PRO A 151 3.33 16.94 -4.59
C PRO A 151 4.42 16.70 -3.55
N LYS A 152 4.78 17.75 -2.81
CA LYS A 152 5.87 17.69 -1.81
C LYS A 152 5.70 16.55 -0.79
N ASN A 153 4.47 16.22 -0.47
CA ASN A 153 4.13 15.16 0.49
C ASN A 153 4.52 13.77 -0.03
N GLU A 154 4.25 13.48 -1.32
CA GLU A 154 4.61 12.21 -1.94
C GLU A 154 6.14 12.07 -2.09
N SER A 155 6.79 13.14 -2.51
CA SER A 155 8.26 13.19 -2.60
C SER A 155 8.92 13.02 -1.23
N PHE A 156 8.35 13.59 -0.18
CA PHE A 156 8.85 13.42 1.18
C PHE A 156 8.71 11.96 1.66
N ALA A 157 7.54 11.34 1.46
CA ALA A 157 7.31 9.94 1.82
C ALA A 157 8.31 9.00 1.11
N MET A 158 8.57 9.23 -0.18
CA MET A 158 9.52 8.44 -0.96
C MET A 158 10.96 8.59 -0.43
N ILE A 159 11.43 9.83 -0.21
CA ILE A 159 12.78 10.08 0.31
C ILE A 159 12.94 9.46 1.70
N LEU A 160 11.94 9.63 2.58
CA LEU A 160 11.95 9.06 3.93
C LEU A 160 12.03 7.53 3.90
N THR A 161 11.23 6.88 3.03
CA THR A 161 11.25 5.42 2.85
C THR A 161 12.66 4.95 2.45
N VAL A 162 13.24 5.58 1.44
CA VAL A 162 14.58 5.22 0.95
C VAL A 162 15.64 5.44 2.04
N ALA A 163 15.57 6.57 2.77
CA ALA A 163 16.50 6.87 3.86
C ALA A 163 16.43 5.83 4.99
N ILE A 164 15.21 5.38 5.35
CA ILE A 164 15.02 4.35 6.38
C ILE A 164 15.57 3.01 5.90
N VAL A 165 15.30 2.61 4.65
CA VAL A 165 15.84 1.35 4.08
C VAL A 165 17.36 1.36 4.08
N ILE A 166 18.00 2.44 3.64
CA ILE A 166 19.45 2.56 3.61
C ILE A 166 20.04 2.57 5.03
N GLY A 167 19.42 3.32 5.95
CA GLY A 167 19.91 3.44 7.32
C GLY A 167 19.76 2.19 8.18
N THR A 168 18.66 1.42 7.95
CA THR A 168 18.37 0.20 8.72
C THR A 168 18.84 -1.07 8.03
N HIS A 169 19.21 -0.99 6.75
CA HIS A 169 19.44 -2.16 5.88
C HIS A 169 18.29 -3.17 5.89
N ASN A 170 17.08 -2.69 6.14
CA ASN A 170 15.89 -3.53 6.25
C ASN A 170 14.72 -2.90 5.48
N LEU A 171 14.33 -3.58 4.40
CA LEU A 171 13.25 -3.13 3.52
C LEU A 171 11.90 -3.06 4.27
N ALA A 172 11.64 -3.97 5.21
CA ALA A 172 10.38 -4.01 5.95
C ALA A 172 10.11 -2.71 6.74
N TYR A 173 11.14 -2.17 7.42
CA TYR A 173 10.99 -0.89 8.14
C TYR A 173 10.70 0.27 7.19
N GLY A 174 11.33 0.28 6.02
CA GLY A 174 11.06 1.29 5.00
C GLY A 174 9.63 1.22 4.48
N VAL A 175 9.16 0.01 4.12
CA VAL A 175 7.79 -0.19 3.63
C VAL A 175 6.76 0.22 4.67
N VAL A 176 6.89 -0.24 5.92
CA VAL A 176 5.96 0.13 7.00
C VAL A 176 5.96 1.64 7.23
N ALA A 177 7.13 2.27 7.37
CA ALA A 177 7.21 3.70 7.59
C ALA A 177 6.67 4.50 6.41
N GLY A 178 7.01 4.12 5.17
CA GLY A 178 6.53 4.77 3.96
C GLY A 178 5.01 4.67 3.82
N THR A 179 4.46 3.49 4.09
CA THR A 179 3.01 3.26 4.04
C THR A 179 2.28 4.10 5.10
N LEU A 180 2.79 4.14 6.34
CA LEU A 180 2.19 4.96 7.40
C LEU A 180 2.21 6.44 7.06
N VAL A 181 3.35 6.95 6.58
CA VAL A 181 3.47 8.38 6.20
C VAL A 181 2.56 8.69 5.00
N SER A 182 2.51 7.81 3.99
CA SER A 182 1.62 7.98 2.85
C SER A 182 0.14 7.94 3.24
N ALA A 183 -0.24 7.05 4.17
CA ALA A 183 -1.60 6.97 4.70
C ALA A 183 -2.00 8.24 5.45
N VAL A 184 -1.09 8.80 6.27
CA VAL A 184 -1.30 10.07 6.96
C VAL A 184 -1.50 11.21 5.95
N PHE A 185 -0.64 11.32 4.94
CA PHE A 185 -0.80 12.35 3.91
C PHE A 185 -2.07 12.17 3.07
N ALA A 186 -2.46 10.93 2.76
CA ALA A 186 -3.71 10.63 2.09
C ALA A 186 -4.92 11.06 2.94
N ALA A 187 -4.91 10.77 4.24
CA ALA A 187 -5.94 11.22 5.17
C ALA A 187 -6.04 12.75 5.17
N PHE A 188 -4.92 13.48 5.29
CA PHE A 188 -4.95 14.93 5.23
C PHE A 188 -5.42 15.48 3.86
N LYS A 189 -5.08 14.82 2.76
CA LYS A 189 -5.53 15.20 1.42
C LYS A 189 -7.05 15.01 1.25
N MET A 190 -7.61 13.96 1.83
CA MET A 190 -9.06 13.71 1.84
C MET A 190 -9.83 14.65 2.78
N SER A 191 -9.15 15.38 3.68
CA SER A 191 -9.79 16.29 4.63
C SER A 191 -10.18 17.65 4.04
N HIS A 192 -10.18 17.79 2.71
CA HIS A 192 -10.72 18.99 2.06
C HIS A 192 -12.23 18.90 2.00
N LEU A 193 -12.88 19.75 2.81
CA LEU A 193 -14.30 20.05 2.72
C LEU A 193 -14.49 21.25 1.81
N HIS A 194 -15.40 21.17 0.88
CA HIS A 194 -15.86 22.29 0.08
C HIS A 194 -17.21 22.75 0.63
N VAL A 195 -17.24 23.95 1.17
CA VAL A 195 -18.47 24.61 1.58
C VAL A 195 -18.78 25.66 0.52
N ALA A 196 -19.89 25.46 -0.19
CA ALA A 196 -20.42 26.43 -1.13
C ALA A 196 -21.56 27.19 -0.43
N THR A 197 -21.43 28.50 -0.32
CA THR A 197 -22.53 29.42 0.01
C THR A 197 -23.53 29.44 -1.14
N GLY A 198 -24.82 29.47 -0.82
CA GLY A 198 -25.90 29.52 -1.81
C GLY A 198 -25.79 30.70 -2.76
N THR A 199 -26.58 30.67 -3.81
CA THR A 199 -26.67 31.76 -4.83
C THR A 199 -27.19 33.04 -4.20
N ALA A 200 -26.86 34.16 -4.82
CA ALA A 200 -27.07 35.56 -4.40
C ALA A 200 -28.45 35.95 -3.83
N ASP A 201 -29.44 35.08 -3.82
CA ASP A 201 -30.80 35.31 -3.25
C ASP A 201 -31.02 34.51 -1.92
N ASP A 202 -30.06 33.67 -1.47
CA ASP A 202 -30.25 32.83 -0.28
C ASP A 202 -28.89 32.64 0.45
N ASP A 203 -28.39 33.72 1.05
CA ASP A 203 -27.09 33.77 1.76
C ASP A 203 -27.03 32.83 2.99
N HIS A 204 -28.15 32.25 3.43
CA HIS A 204 -28.23 31.41 4.62
C HIS A 204 -28.12 29.90 4.34
N HIS A 205 -27.99 29.52 3.06
CA HIS A 205 -27.86 28.11 2.64
C HIS A 205 -26.39 27.75 2.37
N TYR A 206 -25.88 26.78 3.14
CA TYR A 206 -24.51 26.24 3.03
C TYR A 206 -24.56 24.80 2.52
N LYS A 207 -24.06 24.56 1.32
CA LYS A 207 -23.90 23.20 0.81
C LYS A 207 -22.50 22.69 1.12
N VAL A 208 -22.42 21.59 1.90
CA VAL A 208 -21.16 20.95 2.28
C VAL A 208 -20.93 19.70 1.42
N ASP A 209 -19.82 19.68 0.72
CA ASP A 209 -19.37 18.53 -0.09
C ASP A 209 -18.04 17.99 0.44
N GLY A 210 -17.89 16.68 0.47
CA GLY A 210 -16.67 16.01 0.87
C GLY A 210 -16.85 15.00 2.00
N HIS A 211 -15.74 14.69 2.66
CA HIS A 211 -15.71 13.67 3.72
C HIS A 211 -15.49 14.31 5.08
N LEU A 212 -16.46 14.10 5.99
CA LEU A 212 -16.34 14.53 7.38
C LEU A 212 -15.87 13.35 8.24
N TYR A 213 -14.74 13.55 8.93
CA TYR A 213 -14.12 12.58 9.84
C TYR A 213 -13.13 13.31 10.76
N PHE A 214 -12.43 12.59 11.64
CA PHE A 214 -11.58 13.19 12.67
C PHE A 214 -10.59 14.28 12.15
N ALA A 215 -10.03 14.13 10.93
CA ALA A 215 -9.06 15.08 10.39
C ALA A 215 -9.68 16.33 9.73
N SER A 216 -10.98 16.30 9.40
CA SER A 216 -11.72 17.41 8.79
C SER A 216 -12.70 18.09 9.78
N ALA A 217 -12.98 17.44 10.91
CA ALA A 217 -13.96 17.91 11.88
C ALA A 217 -13.62 19.31 12.45
N GLU A 218 -12.36 19.56 12.75
CA GLU A 218 -11.92 20.87 13.26
C GLU A 218 -12.12 21.98 12.24
N LYS A 219 -11.69 21.74 10.97
CA LYS A 219 -11.89 22.70 9.85
C LYS A 219 -13.36 23.01 9.60
N PHE A 220 -14.21 21.97 9.71
CA PHE A 220 -15.65 22.12 9.58
C PHE A 220 -16.20 23.05 10.67
N LEU A 221 -15.81 22.85 11.91
CA LEU A 221 -16.24 23.67 13.03
C LEU A 221 -15.70 25.11 12.94
N ASP A 222 -14.47 25.29 12.48
CA ASP A 222 -13.82 26.60 12.35
C ASP A 222 -14.46 27.43 11.22
N PHE A 223 -14.76 26.81 10.08
CA PHE A 223 -15.46 27.47 8.97
C PHE A 223 -16.77 28.09 9.47
N PHE A 224 -17.61 27.30 10.11
CA PHE A 224 -18.87 27.80 10.66
C PHE A 224 -18.73 28.65 11.92
N ALA A 225 -17.53 28.75 12.52
CA ALA A 225 -17.29 29.66 13.63
C ALA A 225 -17.09 31.10 13.14
N GLU A 226 -16.41 31.26 12.00
CA GLU A 226 -16.05 32.54 11.40
C GLU A 226 -17.20 33.13 10.60
N GLU A 227 -17.93 32.30 9.84
CA GLU A 227 -18.95 32.75 8.87
C GLU A 227 -20.28 33.15 9.53
N ILE A 228 -20.63 32.60 10.69
CA ILE A 228 -22.00 32.71 11.29
C ILE A 228 -22.12 33.86 12.30
N GLU A 229 -21.19 34.78 12.43
CA GLU A 229 -21.21 35.81 13.47
C GLU A 229 -22.42 36.76 13.40
N GLN A 230 -23.16 36.84 12.28
CA GLN A 230 -24.24 37.80 12.05
C GLN A 230 -25.59 37.20 11.60
N GLU A 231 -25.73 35.86 11.58
CA GLU A 231 -26.91 35.20 11.04
C GLU A 231 -27.87 34.74 12.14
N GLU A 232 -29.21 34.86 11.91
CA GLU A 232 -30.25 34.39 12.83
C GLU A 232 -30.68 32.95 12.53
N GLU A 233 -30.62 32.51 11.25
CA GLU A 233 -30.98 31.17 10.83
C GLU A 233 -30.04 30.70 9.70
N ILE A 234 -29.57 29.44 9.77
CA ILE A 234 -28.75 28.81 8.75
C ILE A 234 -29.28 27.44 8.37
N VAL A 235 -29.18 27.09 7.09
CA VAL A 235 -29.52 25.80 6.56
C VAL A 235 -28.27 25.14 5.99
N ILE A 236 -27.92 23.97 6.50
CA ILE A 236 -26.74 23.21 6.06
C ILE A 236 -27.20 21.97 5.29
N ASP A 237 -26.93 21.94 4.00
CA ASP A 237 -27.20 20.80 3.14
C ASP A 237 -26.01 19.83 3.17
N ILE A 238 -26.23 18.67 3.77
CA ILE A 238 -25.26 17.58 3.90
C ILE A 238 -25.48 16.45 2.88
N SER A 239 -26.30 16.66 1.85
CA SER A 239 -26.62 15.62 0.85
C SER A 239 -25.40 15.09 0.09
N ALA A 240 -24.38 15.92 -0.10
CA ALA A 240 -23.13 15.57 -0.76
C ALA A 240 -21.99 15.23 0.22
N MET A 241 -22.26 15.22 1.54
CA MET A 241 -21.28 14.92 2.57
C MET A 241 -21.38 13.46 3.00
N THR A 242 -20.23 12.82 3.23
CA THR A 242 -20.16 11.46 3.78
C THR A 242 -19.58 11.50 5.18
N LEU A 243 -20.28 10.94 6.15
CA LEU A 243 -19.83 10.79 7.54
C LEU A 243 -19.10 9.45 7.69
N TRP A 244 -17.86 9.49 8.11
CA TRP A 244 -16.99 8.29 8.16
C TRP A 244 -16.81 7.72 9.56
N ASP A 245 -16.90 8.54 10.59
CA ASP A 245 -16.65 8.12 11.97
C ASP A 245 -17.54 8.87 12.98
N SER A 246 -17.46 8.45 14.23
CA SER A 246 -18.22 9.08 15.34
C SER A 246 -17.82 10.53 15.58
N THR A 247 -16.57 10.92 15.23
CA THR A 247 -16.08 12.30 15.38
C THR A 247 -16.81 13.25 14.43
N ALA A 248 -17.21 12.74 13.23
CA ALA A 248 -18.01 13.49 12.28
C ALA A 248 -19.39 13.85 12.87
N VAL A 249 -20.06 12.86 13.47
CA VAL A 249 -21.37 13.07 14.12
C VAL A 249 -21.24 14.02 15.30
N GLU A 250 -20.20 13.84 16.12
CA GLU A 250 -19.93 14.73 17.26
C GLU A 250 -19.64 16.18 16.81
N ALA A 251 -18.97 16.37 15.68
CA ALA A 251 -18.71 17.70 15.13
C ALA A 251 -20.01 18.41 14.72
N ILE A 252 -20.94 17.69 14.08
CA ILE A 252 -22.25 18.23 13.74
C ILE A 252 -23.05 18.60 14.99
N ASP A 253 -23.09 17.72 15.98
CA ASP A 253 -23.78 17.97 17.23
C ASP A 253 -23.18 19.16 18.00
N LYS A 254 -21.87 19.30 17.99
CA LYS A 254 -21.16 20.46 18.57
C LYS A 254 -21.51 21.74 17.84
N LEU A 255 -21.58 21.71 16.50
CA LEU A 255 -21.98 22.86 15.70
C LEU A 255 -23.39 23.34 16.06
N ILE A 256 -24.37 22.42 16.04
CA ILE A 256 -25.76 22.72 16.36
C ILE A 256 -25.88 23.26 17.79
N THR A 257 -25.22 22.61 18.74
CA THR A 257 -25.26 23.03 20.16
C THR A 257 -24.64 24.41 20.35
N ARG A 258 -23.54 24.72 19.66
CA ARG A 258 -22.87 26.02 19.72
C ARG A 258 -23.73 27.12 19.13
N ASN A 259 -24.34 26.88 17.97
CA ASN A 259 -25.18 27.83 17.27
C ASN A 259 -26.47 28.13 18.08
N ASN A 260 -27.10 27.10 18.62
CA ASN A 260 -28.26 27.28 19.50
C ASN A 260 -27.95 28.14 20.74
N LYS A 261 -26.76 28.01 21.35
CA LYS A 261 -26.31 28.86 22.46
C LYS A 261 -26.09 30.31 22.05
N ARG A 262 -25.78 30.55 20.76
CA ARG A 262 -25.62 31.91 20.19
C ARG A 262 -26.94 32.51 19.69
N GLY A 263 -28.03 31.73 19.74
CA GLY A 263 -29.36 32.14 19.24
C GLY A 263 -29.56 31.92 17.74
N VAL A 264 -28.64 31.24 17.08
CA VAL A 264 -28.68 30.92 15.64
C VAL A 264 -29.41 29.60 15.44
N LYS A 265 -30.52 29.62 14.74
CA LYS A 265 -31.28 28.41 14.42
C LYS A 265 -30.61 27.66 13.26
N THR A 266 -30.15 26.43 13.55
CA THR A 266 -29.47 25.59 12.56
C THR A 266 -30.35 24.45 12.10
N THR A 267 -30.64 24.38 10.80
CA THR A 267 -31.42 23.31 10.18
C THR A 267 -30.52 22.47 9.27
N LEU A 268 -30.51 21.15 9.49
CA LEU A 268 -29.81 20.21 8.59
C LEU A 268 -30.78 19.69 7.54
N THR A 269 -30.33 19.66 6.29
CA THR A 269 -31.09 19.09 5.16
C THR A 269 -30.25 18.07 4.41
N GLY A 270 -30.87 17.18 3.67
CA GLY A 270 -30.18 16.24 2.79
C GLY A 270 -29.54 15.04 3.49
N ALA A 271 -29.93 14.71 4.74
CA ALA A 271 -29.46 13.48 5.38
C ALA A 271 -29.86 12.26 4.54
N ASN A 272 -28.88 11.49 4.09
CA ASN A 272 -29.06 10.27 3.31
C ASN A 272 -28.50 9.06 4.09
N THR A 273 -28.66 7.84 3.55
CA THR A 273 -28.19 6.60 4.18
C THR A 273 -26.67 6.52 4.34
N GLN A 274 -25.93 7.48 3.82
CA GLN A 274 -24.47 7.57 3.91
C GLN A 274 -23.97 8.76 4.73
N SER A 275 -24.88 9.64 5.14
CA SER A 275 -24.62 10.78 6.02
C SER A 275 -25.15 10.58 7.42
#